data_512779ac27787df9946a321482632d16
#
_entry.id   512779ac27787df9946a321482632d16
#
_cell.length_a   1.000
_cell.length_b   1.000
_cell.length_c   1.000
_cell.angle_alpha   90.00
_cell.angle_beta   90.00
_cell.angle_gamma   90.00
#
_symmetry.space_group_name_H-M   'P 1'
#
loop_
_entity.id
_entity.type
_entity.pdbx_description
1 polymer ?
#
loop_
_entity_poly.entity_id
_entity_poly.type
_entity_poly.pdbx_seq_one_letter_code
_entity_poly.pdbx_strand_id
1 'polypeptide(L)'
;MKCLNLIIPMSIVKTFGVLLISLCPAFITIMLYINMIKRINQLEYAKETVSHIKRLLQIKVLKMPEINKNLTMLTDEEVSLFYNFLTDCSQNSSDILIGSCENLLSFFDQRLTMARSDFNKHGKITVSSGICLGIVIFILAI
;
A
#
# COMPACT_ATOMS: atom_id res chain seq x y z
N MET A 1 -34.44 5.11 45.65
CA MET A 1 -34.53 4.56 44.27
C MET A 1 -33.73 5.33 43.21
N LYS A 2 -32.91 6.32 43.54
CA LYS A 2 -32.11 7.09 42.54
C LYS A 2 -30.67 6.58 42.32
N CYS A 3 -30.18 5.67 43.16
CA CYS A 3 -28.80 5.15 43.04
C CYS A 3 -28.64 3.97 42.08
N LEU A 4 -29.75 3.24 41.76
CA LEU A 4 -29.69 2.07 40.89
C LEU A 4 -29.49 2.42 39.40
N ASN A 5 -30.01 3.61 39.01
CA ASN A 5 -29.88 4.09 37.60
C ASN A 5 -28.50 4.64 37.23
N LEU A 6 -27.61 4.87 38.20
CA LEU A 6 -26.26 5.39 37.95
C LEU A 6 -25.23 4.26 37.80
N ILE A 7 -25.50 3.06 38.30
CA ILE A 7 -24.60 1.91 38.27
C ILE A 7 -24.62 1.22 36.90
N ILE A 8 -25.83 1.12 36.30
CA ILE A 8 -26.02 0.50 35.00
C ILE A 8 -25.26 1.24 33.87
N PRO A 9 -25.34 2.58 33.72
CA PRO A 9 -24.60 3.29 32.67
C PRO A 9 -23.08 3.24 32.86
N MET A 10 -22.59 3.17 34.10
CA MET A 10 -21.16 3.12 34.38
C MET A 10 -20.53 1.76 34.06
N SER A 11 -21.28 0.67 34.23
CA SER A 11 -20.87 -0.69 33.79
C SER A 11 -20.86 -0.78 32.28
N ILE A 12 -21.86 -0.24 31.59
CA ILE A 12 -21.94 -0.23 30.11
C ILE A 12 -20.81 0.61 29.52
N VAL A 13 -20.50 1.77 30.08
CA VAL A 13 -19.40 2.62 29.61
C VAL A 13 -18.04 1.94 29.79
N LYS A 14 -17.80 1.23 30.90
CA LYS A 14 -16.58 0.45 31.11
C LYS A 14 -16.44 -0.69 30.09
N THR A 15 -17.50 -1.47 29.88
CA THR A 15 -17.49 -2.56 28.92
C THR A 15 -17.27 -2.07 27.49
N PHE A 16 -17.88 -0.96 27.13
CA PHE A 16 -17.70 -0.34 25.82
C PHE A 16 -16.27 0.21 25.63
N GLY A 17 -15.69 0.80 26.67
CA GLY A 17 -14.29 1.26 26.66
C GLY A 17 -13.28 0.10 26.48
N VAL A 18 -13.47 -1.00 27.19
CA VAL A 18 -12.66 -2.22 27.06
C VAL A 18 -12.75 -2.78 25.64
N LEU A 19 -13.95 -2.85 25.07
CA LEU A 19 -14.19 -3.34 23.72
C LEU A 19 -13.49 -2.44 22.67
N LEU A 20 -13.55 -1.13 22.80
CA LEU A 20 -12.84 -0.22 21.92
C LEU A 20 -11.32 -0.39 22.00
N ILE A 21 -10.76 -0.51 23.20
CA ILE A 21 -9.32 -0.73 23.39
C ILE A 21 -8.87 -2.06 22.80
N SER A 22 -9.66 -3.12 22.94
CA SER A 22 -9.33 -4.44 22.38
C SER A 22 -9.39 -4.50 20.85
N LEU A 23 -10.19 -3.62 20.22
CA LEU A 23 -10.26 -3.51 18.75
C LEU A 23 -9.10 -2.70 18.14
N CYS A 24 -8.43 -1.84 18.91
CA CYS A 24 -7.34 -1.00 18.41
C CYS A 24 -6.21 -1.79 17.71
N PRO A 25 -5.62 -2.84 18.28
CA PRO A 25 -4.53 -3.57 17.63
C PRO A 25 -5.00 -4.27 16.35
N ALA A 26 -6.21 -4.78 16.30
CA ALA A 26 -6.78 -5.37 15.09
C ALA A 26 -6.94 -4.31 13.98
N PHE A 27 -7.40 -3.11 14.33
CA PHE A 27 -7.56 -2.01 13.38
C PHE A 27 -6.23 -1.55 12.80
N ILE A 28 -5.19 -1.40 13.64
CA ILE A 28 -3.84 -1.01 13.20
C ILE A 28 -3.27 -2.04 12.23
N THR A 29 -3.39 -3.34 12.52
CA THR A 29 -2.86 -4.39 11.63
C THR A 29 -3.61 -4.50 10.32
N ILE A 30 -4.92 -4.26 10.30
CA ILE A 30 -5.70 -4.16 9.06
C ILE A 30 -5.26 -2.96 8.23
N MET A 31 -5.00 -1.80 8.84
CA MET A 31 -4.49 -0.61 8.16
C MET A 31 -3.12 -0.89 7.49
N LEU A 32 -2.21 -1.54 8.20
CA LEU A 32 -0.90 -1.94 7.65
C LEU A 32 -1.06 -2.90 6.46
N TYR A 33 -1.95 -3.87 6.56
CA TYR A 33 -2.26 -4.81 5.48
C TYR A 33 -2.78 -4.09 4.22
N ILE A 34 -3.72 -3.16 4.39
CA ILE A 34 -4.27 -2.34 3.29
C ILE A 34 -3.15 -1.50 2.64
N ASN A 35 -2.24 -0.93 3.44
CA ASN A 35 -1.13 -0.14 2.90
C ASN A 35 -0.15 -0.98 2.07
N MET A 36 0.11 -2.23 2.47
CA MET A 36 0.91 -3.16 1.67
C MET A 36 0.26 -3.46 0.31
N ILE A 37 -1.05 -3.71 0.30
CA ILE A 37 -1.80 -3.94 -0.96
C ILE A 37 -1.76 -2.69 -1.85
N LYS A 38 -1.98 -1.51 -1.28
CA LYS A 38 -1.91 -0.25 -2.03
C LYS A 38 -0.55 -0.04 -2.68
N ARG A 39 0.54 -0.36 -1.97
CA ARG A 39 1.89 -0.27 -2.49
C ARG A 39 2.11 -1.21 -3.69
N ILE A 40 1.68 -2.48 -3.57
CA ILE A 40 1.76 -3.44 -4.67
C ILE A 40 1.01 -2.93 -5.90
N ASN A 41 -0.23 -2.46 -5.71
CA ASN A 41 -1.05 -1.93 -6.81
C ASN A 41 -0.42 -0.70 -7.48
N GLN A 42 0.26 0.16 -6.73
CA GLN A 42 0.94 1.33 -7.29
C GLN A 42 2.20 0.95 -8.07
N LEU A 43 2.98 -0.03 -7.59
CA LEU A 43 4.13 -0.57 -8.31
C LEU A 43 3.69 -1.27 -9.62
N GLU A 44 2.59 -2.04 -9.60
CA GLU A 44 2.01 -2.64 -10.80
C GLU A 44 1.57 -1.58 -11.81
N TYR A 45 0.89 -0.54 -11.34
CA TYR A 45 0.49 0.57 -12.20
C TYR A 45 1.69 1.27 -12.85
N ALA A 46 2.75 1.56 -12.09
CA ALA A 46 3.96 2.17 -12.62
C ALA A 46 4.62 1.26 -13.68
N LYS A 47 4.73 -0.05 -13.41
CA LYS A 47 5.24 -1.04 -14.35
C LYS A 47 4.41 -1.11 -15.63
N GLU A 48 3.09 -1.17 -15.52
CA GLU A 48 2.18 -1.20 -16.69
C GLU A 48 2.30 0.07 -17.52
N THR A 49 2.39 1.24 -16.87
CA THR A 49 2.56 2.51 -17.56
C THR A 49 3.86 2.53 -18.37
N VAL A 50 4.98 2.11 -17.79
CA VAL A 50 6.27 2.02 -18.50
C VAL A 50 6.20 1.01 -19.64
N SER A 51 5.56 -0.14 -19.45
CA SER A 51 5.35 -1.15 -20.48
C SER A 51 4.51 -0.61 -21.64
N HIS A 52 3.47 0.16 -21.34
CA HIS A 52 2.64 0.80 -22.34
C HIS A 52 3.42 1.83 -23.16
N ILE A 53 4.22 2.68 -22.48
CA ILE A 53 5.11 3.64 -23.14
C ILE A 53 6.11 2.93 -24.06
N LYS A 54 6.72 1.82 -23.60
CA LYS A 54 7.62 1.01 -24.43
C LYS A 54 6.95 0.54 -25.73
N ARG A 55 5.70 0.06 -25.65
CA ARG A 55 4.94 -0.36 -26.84
C ARG A 55 4.67 0.81 -27.80
N LEU A 56 4.28 1.96 -27.26
CA LEU A 56 4.04 3.17 -28.06
C LEU A 56 5.31 3.63 -28.78
N LEU A 57 6.48 3.59 -28.13
CA LEU A 57 7.77 3.92 -28.72
C LEU A 57 8.14 2.94 -29.86
N GLN A 58 7.86 1.65 -29.69
CA GLN A 58 8.10 0.64 -30.73
C GLN A 58 7.25 0.87 -32.00
N ILE A 59 6.02 1.39 -31.83
CA ILE A 59 5.09 1.67 -32.93
C ILE A 59 5.31 3.10 -33.50
N LYS A 60 6.26 3.88 -32.94
CA LYS A 60 6.54 5.29 -33.29
C LYS A 60 5.33 6.22 -33.11
N VAL A 61 4.40 5.88 -32.24
CA VAL A 61 3.26 6.74 -31.87
C VAL A 61 3.58 7.46 -30.57
N LEU A 62 3.92 8.74 -30.68
CA LEU A 62 4.29 9.63 -29.56
C LEU A 62 3.03 10.23 -28.90
N LYS A 63 2.15 9.42 -28.34
CA LYS A 63 1.07 9.94 -27.49
C LYS A 63 1.33 9.52 -26.04
N MET A 64 1.80 10.48 -25.22
CA MET A 64 2.01 10.26 -23.79
C MET A 64 0.71 9.89 -23.09
N PRO A 65 0.67 8.81 -22.30
CA PRO A 65 -0.48 8.50 -21.47
C PRO A 65 -0.64 9.56 -20.36
N GLU A 66 -1.87 9.99 -20.11
CA GLU A 66 -2.16 10.84 -18.96
C GLU A 66 -1.97 10.05 -17.66
N ILE A 67 -1.02 10.50 -16.84
CA ILE A 67 -0.74 9.89 -15.54
C ILE A 67 -1.59 10.57 -14.49
N ASN A 68 -2.71 9.95 -14.15
CA ASN A 68 -3.71 10.52 -13.26
C ASN A 68 -3.80 9.81 -11.89
N LYS A 69 -2.70 9.23 -11.40
CA LYS A 69 -2.72 8.48 -10.14
C LYS A 69 -1.71 9.04 -9.13
N ASN A 70 -2.20 9.37 -7.93
CA ASN A 70 -1.33 9.75 -6.82
C ASN A 70 -0.51 8.54 -6.35
N LEU A 71 0.79 8.60 -6.57
CA LEU A 71 1.75 7.54 -6.22
C LEU A 71 2.30 7.75 -4.80
N THR A 72 1.41 7.79 -3.82
CA THR A 72 1.75 8.14 -2.42
C THR A 72 2.44 7.01 -1.63
N MET A 73 2.39 5.77 -2.12
CA MET A 73 2.95 4.60 -1.45
C MET A 73 4.28 4.14 -2.05
N LEU A 74 4.75 4.79 -3.12
CA LEU A 74 6.07 4.58 -3.68
C LEU A 74 7.12 5.33 -2.85
N THR A 75 8.34 4.81 -2.81
CA THR A 75 9.48 5.52 -2.20
C THR A 75 9.86 6.73 -3.06
N ASP A 76 10.50 7.73 -2.45
CA ASP A 76 10.96 8.93 -3.16
C ASP A 76 11.90 8.58 -4.33
N GLU A 77 12.71 7.52 -4.18
CA GLU A 77 13.57 6.98 -5.24
C GLU A 77 12.72 6.44 -6.42
N GLU A 78 11.71 5.62 -6.12
CA GLU A 78 10.82 5.03 -7.14
C GLU A 78 10.03 6.11 -7.89
N VAL A 79 9.54 7.11 -7.16
CA VAL A 79 8.84 8.26 -7.73
C VAL A 79 9.76 9.10 -8.62
N SER A 80 10.95 9.43 -8.13
CA SER A 80 11.91 10.26 -8.87
C SER A 80 12.37 9.58 -10.17
N LEU A 81 12.67 8.28 -10.12
CA LEU A 81 13.04 7.50 -11.31
C LEU A 81 11.92 7.48 -12.35
N PHE A 82 10.69 7.29 -11.90
CA PHE A 82 9.53 7.28 -12.78
C PHE A 82 9.29 8.64 -13.45
N TYR A 83 9.33 9.75 -12.70
CA TYR A 83 9.15 11.08 -13.25
C TYR A 83 10.32 11.54 -14.14
N ASN A 84 11.57 11.21 -13.79
CA ASN A 84 12.72 11.47 -14.63
C ASN A 84 12.61 10.76 -15.97
N PHE A 85 12.20 9.47 -15.95
CA PHE A 85 11.93 8.72 -17.18
C PHE A 85 10.85 9.38 -18.04
N LEU A 86 9.75 9.87 -17.45
CA LEU A 86 8.69 10.56 -18.19
C LEU A 86 9.19 11.88 -18.82
N THR A 87 10.07 12.59 -18.12
CA THR A 87 10.70 13.81 -18.63
C THR A 87 11.63 13.49 -19.79
N ASP A 88 12.44 12.43 -19.66
CA ASP A 88 13.33 11.96 -20.72
C ASP A 88 12.57 11.54 -21.99
N CYS A 89 11.38 10.94 -21.83
CA CYS A 89 10.49 10.59 -22.95
C CYS A 89 10.09 11.79 -23.81
N SER A 90 10.10 13.01 -23.26
CA SER A 90 9.77 14.22 -23.99
C SER A 90 10.95 14.82 -24.76
N GLN A 91 12.20 14.40 -24.47
CA GLN A 91 13.42 15.06 -24.96
C GLN A 91 14.34 14.18 -25.81
N ASN A 92 14.27 12.85 -25.70
CA ASN A 92 15.24 11.92 -26.29
C ASN A 92 14.71 11.12 -27.49
N SER A 93 15.64 10.55 -28.28
CA SER A 93 15.32 9.66 -29.40
C SER A 93 14.78 8.31 -28.94
N SER A 94 13.91 7.70 -29.75
CA SER A 94 13.19 6.46 -29.41
C SER A 94 14.09 5.27 -29.05
N ASP A 95 15.28 5.15 -29.64
CA ASP A 95 16.16 3.99 -29.40
C ASP A 95 16.81 4.02 -28.01
N ILE A 96 17.21 5.21 -27.54
CA ILE A 96 17.76 5.41 -26.19
C ILE A 96 16.66 5.17 -25.14
N LEU A 97 15.44 5.60 -25.44
CA LEU A 97 14.29 5.45 -24.55
C LEU A 97 13.87 3.99 -24.37
N ILE A 98 13.97 3.14 -25.39
CA ILE A 98 13.66 1.71 -25.28
C ILE A 98 14.58 1.02 -24.26
N GLY A 99 15.88 1.32 -24.30
CA GLY A 99 16.84 0.82 -23.31
C GLY A 99 16.54 1.30 -21.88
N SER A 100 16.16 2.57 -21.74
CA SER A 100 15.74 3.14 -20.45
C SER A 100 14.45 2.49 -19.93
N CYS A 101 13.48 2.18 -20.81
CA CYS A 101 12.27 1.42 -20.46
C CYS A 101 12.59 0.04 -19.90
N GLU A 102 13.52 -0.68 -20.52
CA GLU A 102 13.89 -2.04 -20.10
C GLU A 102 14.54 -2.04 -18.72
N ASN A 103 15.45 -1.09 -18.47
CA ASN A 103 16.07 -0.92 -17.16
C ASN A 103 15.04 -0.59 -16.07
N LEU A 104 14.13 0.33 -16.38
CA LEU A 104 13.09 0.75 -15.43
C LEU A 104 12.07 -0.37 -15.18
N LEU A 105 11.69 -1.13 -16.21
CA LEU A 105 10.82 -2.30 -16.07
C LEU A 105 11.47 -3.36 -15.17
N SER A 106 12.76 -3.65 -15.36
CA SER A 106 13.51 -4.58 -14.52
C SER A 106 13.56 -4.10 -13.06
N PHE A 107 13.78 -2.82 -12.84
CA PHE A 107 13.77 -2.22 -11.50
C PHE A 107 12.40 -2.37 -10.82
N PHE A 108 11.31 -2.00 -11.50
CA PHE A 108 9.97 -2.14 -10.93
C PHE A 108 9.56 -3.60 -10.72
N ASP A 109 9.99 -4.52 -11.60
CA ASP A 109 9.73 -5.95 -11.44
C ASP A 109 10.42 -6.51 -10.19
N GLN A 110 11.67 -6.12 -9.95
CA GLN A 110 12.39 -6.49 -8.74
C GLN A 110 11.71 -5.93 -7.48
N ARG A 111 11.33 -4.65 -7.49
CA ARG A 111 10.62 -4.01 -6.36
C ARG A 111 9.26 -4.66 -6.09
N LEU A 112 8.52 -4.99 -7.15
CA LEU A 112 7.23 -5.67 -7.05
C LEU A 112 7.38 -7.09 -6.47
N THR A 113 8.39 -7.83 -6.90
CA THR A 113 8.69 -9.17 -6.37
C THR A 113 9.04 -9.12 -4.88
N MET A 114 9.84 -8.14 -4.46
CA MET A 114 10.15 -7.91 -3.04
C MET A 114 8.89 -7.57 -2.25
N ALA A 115 8.07 -6.62 -2.73
CA ALA A 115 6.84 -6.22 -2.05
C ALA A 115 5.84 -7.38 -1.91
N ARG A 116 5.70 -8.23 -2.94
CA ARG A 116 4.86 -9.43 -2.88
C ARG A 116 5.42 -10.49 -1.93
N SER A 117 6.74 -10.68 -1.91
CA SER A 117 7.41 -11.58 -0.96
C SER A 117 7.18 -11.15 0.48
N ASP A 118 7.34 -9.86 0.78
CA ASP A 118 7.10 -9.28 2.09
C ASP A 118 5.64 -9.40 2.50
N PHE A 119 4.72 -9.15 1.58
CA PHE A 119 3.29 -9.33 1.80
C PHE A 119 2.94 -10.79 2.13
N ASN A 120 3.51 -11.75 1.40
CA ASN A 120 3.24 -13.17 1.65
C ASN A 120 3.84 -13.65 2.97
N LYS A 121 5.02 -13.15 3.36
CA LYS A 121 5.70 -13.53 4.61
C LYS A 121 5.08 -12.87 5.83
N HIS A 122 4.82 -11.57 5.75
CA HIS A 122 4.46 -10.76 6.92
C HIS A 122 2.98 -10.38 6.98
N GLY A 123 2.30 -10.21 5.84
CA GLY A 123 0.93 -9.70 5.80
C GLY A 123 -0.07 -10.57 6.59
N LYS A 124 -0.04 -11.88 6.40
CA LYS A 124 -0.93 -12.82 7.11
C LYS A 124 -0.59 -12.90 8.60
N ILE A 125 0.69 -12.96 8.94
CA ILE A 125 1.18 -13.06 10.33
C ILE A 125 0.81 -11.77 11.09
N THR A 126 0.98 -10.62 10.49
CA THR A 126 0.68 -9.32 11.10
C THR A 126 -0.81 -9.20 11.46
N VAL A 127 -1.71 -9.57 10.55
CA VAL A 127 -3.16 -9.52 10.82
C VAL A 127 -3.54 -10.52 11.90
N SER A 128 -3.05 -11.76 11.82
CA SER A 128 -3.34 -12.80 12.82
C SER A 128 -2.85 -12.40 14.20
N SER A 129 -1.63 -11.85 14.33
CA SER A 129 -1.09 -11.40 15.60
C SER A 129 -1.88 -10.24 16.22
N GLY A 130 -2.37 -9.31 15.41
CA GLY A 130 -3.20 -8.19 15.87
C GLY A 130 -4.54 -8.65 16.42
N ILE A 131 -5.18 -9.62 15.77
CA ILE A 131 -6.44 -10.21 16.24
C ILE A 131 -6.21 -10.97 17.56
N CYS A 132 -5.17 -11.79 17.65
CA CYS A 132 -4.83 -12.51 18.87
C CYS A 132 -4.54 -11.55 20.04
N LEU A 133 -3.79 -10.48 19.82
CA LEU A 133 -3.53 -9.43 20.81
C LEU A 133 -4.83 -8.77 21.29
N GLY A 134 -5.74 -8.45 20.39
CA GLY A 134 -7.05 -7.87 20.73
C GLY A 134 -7.85 -8.80 21.63
N ILE A 135 -7.87 -10.09 21.34
CA ILE A 135 -8.57 -11.11 22.15
C ILE A 135 -7.93 -11.22 23.55
N VAL A 136 -6.60 -11.26 23.64
CA VAL A 136 -5.88 -11.31 24.92
C VAL A 136 -6.20 -10.09 25.78
N ILE A 137 -6.15 -8.89 25.21
CA ILE A 137 -6.50 -7.64 25.93
C ILE A 137 -7.95 -7.70 26.42
N PHE A 138 -8.87 -8.18 25.59
CA PHE A 138 -10.28 -8.32 25.98
C PHE A 138 -10.47 -9.28 27.16
N ILE A 139 -9.81 -10.44 27.14
CA ILE A 139 -9.89 -11.43 28.24
C ILE A 139 -9.29 -10.89 29.54
N LEU A 140 -8.17 -10.15 29.46
CA LEU A 140 -7.51 -9.61 30.65
C LEU A 140 -8.25 -8.41 31.27
N ALA A 141 -9.12 -7.75 30.50
CA ALA A 141 -9.83 -6.55 30.93
C ALA A 141 -11.26 -6.82 31.45
N ILE A 142 -11.77 -8.05 31.28
CA ILE A 142 -13.03 -8.53 31.87
C ILE A 142 -12.76 -9.09 33.25
#